data_495de396da0e8b284023da034db47682
#
_entry.id   495de396da0e8b284023da034db47682
#
_cell.length_a   1.000
_cell.length_b   1.000
_cell.length_c   1.000
_cell.angle_alpha   90.00
_cell.angle_beta   90.00
_cell.angle_gamma   90.00
#
_symmetry.space_group_name_H-M   'P 1'
#
loop_
_entity.id
_entity.type
_entity.pdbx_description
1 polymer ?
#
loop_
_entity_poly.entity_id
_entity_poly.type
_entity_poly.pdbx_seq_one_letter_code
_entity_poly.pdbx_strand_id
1 'polypeptide(L)'
;IGTLGPMFAGDEAGAAFIRASLFTTWAHDCLGFLWWCANEQSHLAHAPYDWNAVERELGFFRLNGTPKPVLKELSRFTRFVDQFPGGRLPGRIVDGVCLLSNGQDAWGAAYGTFTLAKQAGLDIEFRHVSQVLPDARLYMLPSLKGDSSISRRQWVALLEKVRRGAVLYLSFEG
;
A
#
# COMPACT_ATOMS: atom_id res chain seq x y z
N ILE A 1 5.80 -1.15 -3.51
CA ILE A 1 6.09 0.08 -2.75
C ILE A 1 7.26 0.76 -3.43
N GLY A 2 7.06 2.03 -3.79
CA GLY A 2 8.09 2.82 -4.43
C GLY A 2 9.26 3.11 -3.50
N THR A 3 10.48 3.05 -4.03
CA THR A 3 11.72 3.36 -3.31
C THR A 3 12.15 4.82 -3.48
N LEU A 4 11.27 5.66 -4.04
CA LEU A 4 11.58 7.05 -4.36
C LEU A 4 11.73 7.96 -3.13
N GLY A 5 11.17 7.57 -1.99
CA GLY A 5 11.22 8.37 -0.77
C GLY A 5 12.62 8.67 -0.23
N PRO A 6 13.59 7.75 -0.27
CA PRO A 6 14.93 8.00 0.25
C PRO A 6 15.90 8.65 -0.75
N MET A 7 15.51 8.88 -1.99
CA MET A 7 16.36 9.60 -2.93
C MET A 7 16.69 10.98 -2.37
N PHE A 8 17.92 11.38 -2.37
CA PHE A 8 18.43 12.64 -1.81
C PHE A 8 18.42 12.75 -0.27
N ALA A 9 17.94 11.74 0.45
CA ALA A 9 17.80 11.83 1.91
C ALA A 9 18.90 11.11 2.69
N GLY A 10 19.83 10.46 2.00
CA GLY A 10 20.93 9.73 2.60
C GLY A 10 20.57 8.34 3.15
N ASP A 11 21.59 7.62 3.54
CA ASP A 11 21.50 6.20 3.94
C ASP A 11 20.61 5.95 5.17
N GLU A 12 20.64 6.84 6.15
CA GLU A 12 19.87 6.68 7.38
C GLU A 12 18.37 6.87 7.14
N ALA A 13 18.00 7.83 6.29
CA ALA A 13 16.62 8.02 5.89
C ALA A 13 16.11 6.83 5.07
N GLY A 14 16.97 6.27 4.19
CA GLY A 14 16.65 5.04 3.46
C GLY A 14 16.42 3.86 4.41
N ALA A 15 17.23 3.72 5.46
CA ALA A 15 17.06 2.69 6.48
C ALA A 15 15.75 2.86 7.27
N ALA A 16 15.42 4.10 7.67
CA ALA A 16 14.16 4.39 8.34
C ALA A 16 12.94 4.10 7.43
N PHE A 17 13.03 4.46 6.15
CA PHE A 17 11.98 4.22 5.17
C PHE A 17 11.71 2.73 4.95
N ILE A 18 12.76 1.91 4.73
CA ILE A 18 12.56 0.46 4.53
C ILE A 18 11.99 -0.19 5.79
N ARG A 19 12.45 0.22 6.96
CA ARG A 19 11.91 -0.28 8.23
C ARG A 19 10.40 0.00 8.34
N ALA A 20 9.98 1.24 8.14
CA ALA A 20 8.56 1.60 8.16
C ALA A 20 7.77 0.80 7.11
N SER A 21 8.29 0.68 5.89
CA SER A 21 7.65 -0.05 4.79
C SER A 21 7.48 -1.53 5.10
N LEU A 22 8.50 -2.21 5.61
CA LEU A 22 8.45 -3.64 5.96
C LEU A 22 7.39 -3.92 7.03
N PHE A 23 7.37 -3.16 8.12
CA PHE A 23 6.37 -3.36 9.17
C PHE A 23 4.97 -2.99 8.71
N THR A 24 4.82 -1.93 7.92
CA THR A 24 3.51 -1.53 7.37
C THR A 24 2.95 -2.58 6.42
N THR A 25 3.74 -3.10 5.48
CA THR A 25 3.29 -4.11 4.53
C THR A 25 2.95 -5.42 5.24
N TRP A 26 3.77 -5.83 6.21
CA TRP A 26 3.50 -7.02 7.01
C TRP A 26 2.21 -6.87 7.82
N ALA A 27 1.99 -5.72 8.46
CA ALA A 27 0.77 -5.42 9.21
C ALA A 27 -0.50 -5.37 8.34
N HIS A 28 -0.35 -5.27 7.01
CA HIS A 28 -1.45 -5.27 6.04
C HIS A 28 -1.54 -6.58 5.24
N ASP A 29 -1.06 -7.69 5.80
CA ASP A 29 -1.13 -9.04 5.20
C ASP A 29 -0.40 -9.16 3.85
N CYS A 30 0.58 -8.31 3.57
CA CYS A 30 1.41 -8.47 2.38
C CYS A 30 2.30 -9.71 2.51
N LEU A 31 2.28 -10.57 1.51
CA LEU A 31 3.03 -11.83 1.49
C LEU A 31 4.48 -11.66 1.06
N GLY A 32 4.84 -10.51 0.51
CA GLY A 32 6.18 -10.25 0.01
C GLY A 32 6.47 -8.76 -0.09
N PHE A 33 7.75 -8.46 -0.10
CA PHE A 33 8.29 -7.12 -0.26
C PHE A 33 9.39 -7.15 -1.32
N LEU A 34 9.25 -6.34 -2.34
CA LEU A 34 10.25 -6.21 -3.40
C LEU A 34 10.90 -4.84 -3.29
N TRP A 35 12.22 -4.85 -3.12
CA TRP A 35 13.03 -3.64 -3.10
C TRP A 35 13.77 -3.48 -4.43
N TRP A 36 13.76 -2.30 -4.95
CA TRP A 36 14.61 -1.91 -6.06
C TRP A 36 15.78 -1.07 -5.54
N CYS A 37 17.03 -1.53 -5.62
CA CYS A 37 17.49 -2.75 -6.23
C CYS A 37 18.58 -3.41 -5.35
N ALA A 38 19.27 -4.44 -5.83
CA ALA A 38 20.32 -5.08 -5.03
C ALA A 38 21.56 -4.17 -4.89
N ASN A 39 22.08 -3.67 -6.01
CA ASN A 39 23.28 -2.83 -6.04
C ASN A 39 22.93 -1.42 -6.50
N GLU A 40 23.57 -0.42 -5.89
CA GLU A 40 23.50 0.95 -6.39
C GLU A 40 24.14 1.05 -7.79
N GLN A 41 23.69 2.02 -8.57
CA GLN A 41 24.17 2.26 -9.93
C GLN A 41 24.90 3.60 -10.03
N SER A 42 25.69 3.94 -9.02
CA SER A 42 26.37 5.22 -8.91
C SER A 42 27.45 5.46 -9.99
N HIS A 43 27.83 4.42 -10.75
CA HIS A 43 28.70 4.51 -11.91
C HIS A 43 28.04 5.11 -13.16
N LEU A 44 26.70 5.21 -13.18
CA LEU A 44 25.99 5.78 -14.32
C LEU A 44 26.22 7.31 -14.36
N ALA A 45 26.91 7.76 -15.38
CA ALA A 45 27.32 9.15 -15.55
C ALA A 45 26.77 9.81 -16.83
N HIS A 46 25.69 9.26 -17.38
CA HIS A 46 25.03 9.77 -18.59
C HIS A 46 23.58 10.15 -18.28
N ALA A 47 22.97 10.93 -19.13
CA ALA A 47 21.58 11.33 -18.97
C ALA A 47 20.63 10.12 -18.90
N PRO A 48 19.63 10.13 -18.01
CA PRO A 48 19.30 11.16 -17.01
C PRO A 48 20.07 11.05 -15.68
N TYR A 49 20.97 10.12 -15.53
CA TYR A 49 21.62 9.76 -14.26
C TYR A 49 22.73 10.73 -13.83
N ASP A 50 23.22 11.57 -14.75
CA ASP A 50 24.20 12.63 -14.47
C ASP A 50 23.58 13.79 -13.68
N TRP A 51 22.27 13.96 -13.73
CA TRP A 51 21.53 14.99 -12.98
C TRP A 51 20.38 14.45 -12.11
N ASN A 52 19.99 13.18 -12.30
CA ASN A 52 18.90 12.55 -11.55
C ASN A 52 19.42 11.31 -10.82
N ALA A 53 19.39 11.34 -9.49
CA ALA A 53 19.87 10.27 -8.63
C ALA A 53 18.97 9.03 -8.56
N VAL A 54 17.91 8.95 -9.38
CA VAL A 54 16.82 7.94 -9.25
C VAL A 54 17.35 6.52 -9.09
N GLU A 55 18.32 6.11 -9.91
CA GLU A 55 18.85 4.75 -9.88
C GLU A 55 20.19 4.65 -9.14
N ARG A 56 20.89 5.77 -9.00
CA ARG A 56 22.28 5.78 -8.54
C ARG A 56 22.45 5.35 -7.09
N GLU A 57 21.49 5.68 -6.25
CA GLU A 57 21.63 5.54 -4.80
C GLU A 57 20.68 4.49 -4.21
N LEU A 58 19.86 3.86 -5.06
CA LEU A 58 18.90 2.85 -4.64
C LEU A 58 19.58 1.50 -4.54
N GLY A 59 19.90 0.93 -3.53
CA GLY A 59 20.50 -0.39 -3.46
C GLY A 59 20.74 -0.84 -2.03
N PHE A 60 20.84 -2.15 -1.84
CA PHE A 60 21.30 -2.73 -0.59
C PHE A 60 22.82 -2.64 -0.44
N PHE A 61 23.53 -2.63 -1.56
CA PHE A 61 24.97 -2.64 -1.62
C PHE A 61 25.50 -1.46 -2.42
N ARG A 62 26.62 -0.92 -2.01
CA ARG A 62 27.41 0.01 -2.81
C ARG A 62 28.11 -0.72 -3.95
N LEU A 63 28.60 0.00 -4.94
CA LEU A 63 29.37 -0.57 -6.06
C LEU A 63 30.52 -1.47 -5.62
N ASN A 64 31.17 -1.16 -4.54
CA ASN A 64 32.28 -1.95 -4.00
C ASN A 64 31.82 -3.16 -3.16
N GLY A 65 30.52 -3.48 -3.17
CA GLY A 65 29.94 -4.58 -2.39
C GLY A 65 29.71 -4.28 -0.91
N THR A 66 30.01 -3.07 -0.43
CA THR A 66 29.77 -2.71 0.98
C THR A 66 28.27 -2.61 1.25
N PRO A 67 27.75 -3.30 2.28
CA PRO A 67 26.34 -3.22 2.62
C PRO A 67 25.94 -1.84 3.14
N LYS A 68 24.81 -1.34 2.69
CA LYS A 68 24.21 -0.08 3.15
C LYS A 68 23.35 -0.30 4.41
N PRO A 69 23.04 0.74 5.19
CA PRO A 69 22.16 0.65 6.35
C PRO A 69 20.80 0.02 6.09
N VAL A 70 20.26 0.19 4.87
CA VAL A 70 19.01 -0.45 4.40
C VAL A 70 19.05 -1.97 4.58
N LEU A 71 20.16 -2.62 4.23
CA LEU A 71 20.32 -4.08 4.37
C LEU A 71 20.31 -4.53 5.84
N LYS A 72 20.83 -3.72 6.74
CA LYS A 72 20.79 -4.01 8.17
C LYS A 72 19.36 -4.04 8.70
N GLU A 73 18.54 -3.09 8.27
CA GLU A 73 17.11 -3.05 8.66
C GLU A 73 16.34 -4.23 8.09
N LEU A 74 16.60 -4.65 6.86
CA LEU A 74 16.01 -5.88 6.31
C LEU A 74 16.39 -7.10 7.16
N SER A 75 17.67 -7.23 7.51
CA SER A 75 18.15 -8.35 8.36
C SER A 75 17.56 -8.32 9.78
N ARG A 76 17.31 -7.12 10.32
CA ARG A 76 16.62 -6.96 11.61
C ARG A 76 15.17 -7.39 11.52
N PHE A 77 14.48 -6.99 10.46
CA PHE A 77 13.10 -7.37 10.22
C PHE A 77 12.95 -8.88 10.06
N THR A 78 13.81 -9.53 9.26
CA THR A 78 13.80 -10.99 9.09
C THR A 78 13.93 -11.70 10.43
N ARG A 79 14.94 -11.32 11.24
CA ARG A 79 15.13 -11.90 12.57
C ARG A 79 13.94 -11.66 13.51
N PHE A 80 13.32 -10.48 13.42
CA PHE A 80 12.13 -10.17 14.20
C PHE A 80 10.96 -11.10 13.83
N VAL A 81 10.72 -11.31 12.54
CA VAL A 81 9.66 -12.22 12.05
C VAL A 81 9.96 -13.66 12.45
N ASP A 82 11.21 -14.12 12.34
CA ASP A 82 11.63 -15.47 12.75
C ASP A 82 11.43 -15.74 14.25
N GLN A 83 11.58 -14.71 15.07
CA GLN A 83 11.38 -14.79 16.52
C GLN A 83 9.93 -14.55 16.94
N PHE A 84 9.08 -14.08 16.03
CA PHE A 84 7.69 -13.78 16.35
C PHE A 84 6.89 -15.07 16.52
N PRO A 85 6.13 -15.24 17.64
CA PRO A 85 5.39 -16.45 17.92
C PRO A 85 4.47 -16.87 16.77
N GLY A 86 4.73 -18.05 16.19
CA GLY A 86 3.98 -18.58 15.05
C GLY A 86 4.29 -17.93 13.69
N GLY A 87 5.23 -16.96 13.61
CA GLY A 87 5.66 -16.31 12.37
C GLY A 87 4.58 -15.50 11.64
N ARG A 88 3.41 -15.35 12.27
CA ARG A 88 2.25 -14.66 11.67
C ARG A 88 1.60 -13.72 12.67
N LEU A 89 1.14 -12.58 12.17
CA LEU A 89 0.25 -11.71 12.95
C LEU A 89 -1.13 -12.36 13.12
N PRO A 90 -1.85 -12.01 14.20
CA PRO A 90 -3.28 -12.28 14.27
C PRO A 90 -4.00 -11.69 13.04
N GLY A 91 -5.12 -12.31 12.66
CA GLY A 91 -5.95 -11.76 11.57
C GLY A 91 -6.31 -10.29 11.85
N ARG A 92 -6.29 -9.46 10.81
CA ARG A 92 -6.67 -8.04 10.92
C ARG A 92 -8.14 -7.91 11.30
N ILE A 93 -8.43 -6.97 12.16
CA ILE A 93 -9.80 -6.53 12.43
C ILE A 93 -10.10 -5.44 11.41
N VAL A 94 -10.90 -5.80 10.39
CA VAL A 94 -11.28 -4.88 9.30
C VAL A 94 -12.61 -4.22 9.64
N ASP A 95 -12.61 -2.89 9.73
CA ASP A 95 -13.79 -2.09 10.07
C ASP A 95 -14.71 -1.86 8.88
N GLY A 96 -14.12 -1.79 7.67
CA GLY A 96 -14.89 -1.49 6.47
C GLY A 96 -14.23 -1.93 5.17
N VAL A 97 -15.01 -1.85 4.10
CA VAL A 97 -14.60 -2.21 2.74
C VAL A 97 -14.69 -0.99 1.84
N CYS A 98 -13.59 -0.64 1.21
CA CYS A 98 -13.56 0.33 0.13
C CYS A 98 -13.80 -0.38 -1.20
N LEU A 99 -14.82 0.03 -1.90
CA LEU A 99 -15.22 -0.51 -3.19
C LEU A 99 -14.70 0.37 -4.31
N LEU A 100 -13.79 -0.17 -5.11
CA LEU A 100 -13.29 0.49 -6.31
C LEU A 100 -14.21 0.18 -7.48
N SER A 101 -14.58 1.21 -8.23
CA SER A 101 -15.55 1.14 -9.31
C SER A 101 -14.92 1.28 -10.69
N ASN A 102 -15.72 1.01 -11.73
CA ASN A 102 -15.28 1.22 -13.11
C ASN A 102 -15.15 2.72 -13.41
N GLY A 103 -14.17 3.07 -14.24
CA GLY A 103 -14.01 4.42 -14.79
C GLY A 103 -13.51 5.49 -13.84
N GLN A 104 -13.27 5.17 -12.55
CA GLN A 104 -12.65 6.10 -11.60
C GLN A 104 -11.12 6.08 -11.67
N ASP A 105 -10.48 7.10 -11.14
CA ASP A 105 -9.06 7.01 -10.75
C ASP A 105 -8.94 6.08 -9.54
N ALA A 106 -8.76 4.78 -9.82
CA ALA A 106 -8.70 3.75 -8.77
C ALA A 106 -7.55 3.98 -7.79
N TRP A 107 -6.43 4.53 -8.25
CA TRP A 107 -5.29 4.83 -7.39
C TRP A 107 -5.59 6.00 -6.45
N GLY A 108 -6.05 7.11 -6.98
CA GLY A 108 -6.41 8.29 -6.19
C GLY A 108 -7.52 7.99 -5.18
N ALA A 109 -8.56 7.27 -5.62
CA ALA A 109 -9.67 6.85 -4.76
C ALA A 109 -9.20 5.92 -3.63
N ALA A 110 -8.35 4.93 -3.94
CA ALA A 110 -7.82 4.01 -2.94
C ALA A 110 -6.89 4.73 -1.96
N TYR A 111 -5.96 5.53 -2.45
CA TYR A 111 -4.99 6.25 -1.62
C TYR A 111 -5.68 7.26 -0.68
N GLY A 112 -6.58 8.06 -1.22
CA GLY A 112 -7.33 9.04 -0.43
C GLY A 112 -8.19 8.38 0.64
N THR A 113 -8.94 7.34 0.27
CA THR A 113 -9.79 6.60 1.22
C THR A 113 -8.95 5.90 2.29
N PHE A 114 -7.84 5.27 1.93
CA PHE A 114 -6.94 4.65 2.89
C PHE A 114 -6.40 5.66 3.90
N THR A 115 -5.91 6.79 3.41
CA THR A 115 -5.34 7.84 4.26
C THR A 115 -6.38 8.38 5.25
N LEU A 116 -7.58 8.72 4.77
CA LEU A 116 -8.65 9.22 5.62
C LEU A 116 -9.16 8.18 6.60
N ALA A 117 -9.28 6.91 6.19
CA ALA A 117 -9.66 5.82 7.08
C ALA A 117 -8.64 5.64 8.22
N LYS A 118 -7.34 5.64 7.91
CA LYS A 118 -6.29 5.54 8.93
C LYS A 118 -6.27 6.74 9.87
N GLN A 119 -6.51 7.95 9.38
CA GLN A 119 -6.66 9.14 10.23
C GLN A 119 -7.88 9.05 11.14
N ALA A 120 -8.95 8.41 10.70
CA ALA A 120 -10.15 8.14 11.50
C ALA A 120 -10.01 6.93 12.44
N GLY A 121 -8.86 6.25 12.45
CA GLY A 121 -8.62 5.07 13.27
C GLY A 121 -9.29 3.79 12.74
N LEU A 122 -9.71 3.78 11.47
CA LEU A 122 -10.35 2.63 10.83
C LEU A 122 -9.34 1.80 10.04
N ASP A 123 -9.49 0.49 10.09
CA ASP A 123 -8.80 -0.44 9.20
C ASP A 123 -9.74 -0.90 8.09
N ILE A 124 -9.27 -0.85 6.83
CA ILE A 124 -10.10 -1.12 5.67
C ILE A 124 -9.42 -2.12 4.73
N GLU A 125 -10.25 -2.86 4.01
CA GLU A 125 -9.82 -3.63 2.85
C GLU A 125 -10.40 -3.05 1.56
N PHE A 126 -9.80 -3.44 0.44
CA PHE A 126 -10.22 -3.00 -0.88
C PHE A 126 -10.83 -4.15 -1.68
N ARG A 127 -11.91 -3.87 -2.37
CA ARG A 127 -12.55 -4.77 -3.33
C ARG A 127 -12.95 -4.01 -4.58
N HIS A 128 -12.86 -4.65 -5.72
CA HIS A 128 -13.50 -4.10 -6.91
C HIS A 128 -15.00 -4.43 -6.89
N VAL A 129 -15.84 -3.51 -7.36
CA VAL A 129 -17.31 -3.70 -7.37
C VAL A 129 -17.78 -4.94 -8.12
N SER A 130 -16.97 -5.49 -9.04
CA SER A 130 -17.28 -6.74 -9.74
C SER A 130 -17.08 -8.02 -8.91
N GLN A 131 -16.37 -7.90 -7.80
CA GLN A 131 -16.10 -9.04 -6.90
C GLN A 131 -17.27 -9.31 -5.98
N VAL A 132 -17.25 -10.48 -5.33
CA VAL A 132 -18.23 -10.79 -4.28
C VAL A 132 -18.02 -9.83 -3.12
N LEU A 133 -19.09 -9.18 -2.68
CA LEU A 133 -19.04 -8.26 -1.54
C LEU A 133 -18.96 -9.06 -0.24
N PRO A 134 -17.89 -8.90 0.55
CA PRO A 134 -17.80 -9.50 1.87
C PRO A 134 -18.85 -8.89 2.80
N ASP A 135 -19.12 -9.55 3.93
CA ASP A 135 -19.92 -8.93 4.98
C ASP A 135 -19.08 -7.93 5.75
N ALA A 136 -19.53 -6.70 5.82
CA ALA A 136 -18.89 -5.61 6.52
C ALA A 136 -19.92 -4.68 7.17
N ARG A 137 -19.49 -3.94 8.17
CA ARG A 137 -20.31 -2.93 8.85
C ARG A 137 -20.31 -1.59 8.12
N LEU A 138 -19.25 -1.32 7.35
CA LEU A 138 -19.07 -0.08 6.60
C LEU A 138 -18.63 -0.42 5.17
N TYR A 139 -19.33 0.14 4.20
CA TYR A 139 -18.92 0.16 2.80
C TYR A 139 -18.66 1.59 2.37
N MET A 140 -17.53 1.80 1.71
CA MET A 140 -17.15 3.09 1.15
C MET A 140 -17.06 2.96 -0.37
N LEU A 141 -17.80 3.76 -1.09
CA LEU A 141 -17.81 3.81 -2.55
C LEU A 141 -17.45 5.24 -2.98
N PRO A 142 -16.15 5.57 -2.96
CA PRO A 142 -15.68 6.91 -3.23
C PRO A 142 -15.65 7.24 -4.72
N SER A 143 -15.76 8.52 -5.06
CA SER A 143 -15.48 9.07 -6.39
C SER A 143 -16.19 8.34 -7.53
N LEU A 144 -17.49 8.12 -7.40
CA LEU A 144 -18.30 7.53 -8.44
C LEU A 144 -18.33 8.43 -9.67
N LYS A 145 -18.10 7.84 -10.85
CA LYS A 145 -18.08 8.53 -12.14
C LYS A 145 -19.21 8.03 -13.04
N GLY A 146 -20.38 8.61 -12.85
CA GLY A 146 -21.53 8.31 -13.68
C GLY A 146 -22.19 6.94 -13.35
N ASP A 147 -23.17 6.60 -14.16
CA ASP A 147 -24.07 5.44 -14.00
C ASP A 147 -23.44 4.08 -14.32
N SER A 148 -22.36 4.08 -15.10
CA SER A 148 -21.63 2.87 -15.48
C SER A 148 -20.61 2.40 -14.42
N SER A 149 -20.41 3.16 -13.35
CA SER A 149 -19.41 2.86 -12.31
C SER A 149 -19.70 1.56 -11.57
N ILE A 150 -20.99 1.21 -11.38
CA ILE A 150 -21.45 0.00 -10.71
C ILE A 150 -22.66 -0.57 -11.41
N SER A 151 -22.70 -1.88 -11.64
CA SER A 151 -23.85 -2.52 -12.26
C SER A 151 -25.06 -2.50 -11.33
N ARG A 152 -26.28 -2.51 -11.93
CA ARG A 152 -27.53 -2.60 -11.17
C ARG A 152 -27.56 -3.80 -10.21
N ARG A 153 -27.05 -4.95 -10.65
CA ARG A 153 -26.98 -6.16 -9.81
C ARG A 153 -26.15 -5.94 -8.55
N GLN A 154 -24.99 -5.33 -8.72
CA GLN A 154 -24.07 -5.05 -7.61
C GLN A 154 -24.63 -3.97 -6.69
N TRP A 155 -25.26 -2.95 -7.27
CA TRP A 155 -25.95 -1.92 -6.49
C TRP A 155 -27.05 -2.50 -5.59
N VAL A 156 -27.91 -3.38 -6.14
CA VAL A 156 -28.94 -4.05 -5.35
C VAL A 156 -28.33 -4.89 -4.23
N ALA A 157 -27.27 -5.65 -4.52
CA ALA A 157 -26.56 -6.44 -3.51
C ALA A 157 -26.00 -5.56 -2.38
N LEU A 158 -25.45 -4.40 -2.71
CA LEU A 158 -24.93 -3.45 -1.73
C LEU A 158 -26.07 -2.86 -0.87
N LEU A 159 -27.19 -2.48 -1.47
CA LEU A 159 -28.36 -1.97 -0.74
C LEU A 159 -28.95 -3.03 0.21
N GLU A 160 -28.90 -4.31 -0.14
CA GLU A 160 -29.32 -5.38 0.77
C GLU A 160 -28.42 -5.46 2.02
N LYS A 161 -27.10 -5.21 1.88
CA LYS A 161 -26.20 -5.10 3.02
C LYS A 161 -26.58 -3.92 3.92
N VAL A 162 -26.92 -2.78 3.32
CA VAL A 162 -27.37 -1.58 4.05
C VAL A 162 -28.70 -1.86 4.79
N ARG A 163 -29.66 -2.52 4.15
CA ARG A 163 -30.93 -2.92 4.80
C ARG A 163 -30.72 -3.83 6.02
N ARG A 164 -29.63 -4.60 6.02
CA ARG A 164 -29.23 -5.45 7.16
C ARG A 164 -28.46 -4.71 8.22
N GLY A 165 -28.30 -3.39 8.10
CA GLY A 165 -27.69 -2.53 9.11
C GLY A 165 -26.27 -2.07 8.81
N ALA A 166 -25.72 -2.34 7.63
CA ALA A 166 -24.43 -1.78 7.24
C ALA A 166 -24.57 -0.28 6.89
N VAL A 167 -23.51 0.47 7.10
CA VAL A 167 -23.39 1.87 6.69
C VAL A 167 -22.78 1.93 5.29
N LEU A 168 -23.31 2.80 4.45
CA LEU A 168 -22.76 3.08 3.12
C LEU A 168 -22.36 4.56 3.03
N TYR A 169 -21.08 4.80 2.78
CA TYR A 169 -20.57 6.10 2.38
C TYR A 169 -20.45 6.18 0.86
N LEU A 170 -20.96 7.26 0.28
CA LEU A 170 -20.88 7.53 -1.14
C LEU A 170 -20.28 8.91 -1.38
N SER A 171 -19.42 9.02 -2.38
CA SER A 171 -19.04 10.30 -2.96
C SER A 171 -18.98 10.22 -4.48
N PHE A 172 -19.11 11.34 -5.14
CA PHE A 172 -19.09 11.45 -6.59
C PHE A 172 -17.90 12.28 -7.03
N GLU A 173 -17.38 11.95 -8.20
CA GLU A 173 -16.41 12.79 -8.87
C GLU A 173 -17.16 14.02 -9.42
N GLY A 174 -16.68 15.22 -9.06
CA GLY A 174 -17.23 16.48 -9.50
C GLY A 174 -16.80 16.85 -10.93
#